data_cc696c499e36b6f91bd47d26ab51c60d
#
_entry.id   cc696c499e36b6f91bd47d26ab51c60d
#
_cell.length_a   1.000
_cell.length_b   1.000
_cell.length_c   1.000
_cell.angle_alpha   90.00
_cell.angle_beta   90.00
_cell.angle_gamma   90.00
#
_symmetry.space_group_name_H-M   'P 1'
#
loop_
_entity.id
_entity.type
_entity.pdbx_description
1 polymer ?
#
loop_
_entity_poly.entity_id
_entity_poly.type
_entity_poly.pdbx_seq_one_letter_code
_entity_poly.pdbx_strand_id
1 'polypeptide(L)'
;TNDNKQMNYRDFLQKVIYVMINPLIKAMIKIGITPNIVTLVGFIGNIFATCFFIDAAWILGMGGVNSDPTLMTAGTSDYTYADCMTLIGWGGFIILASGLFDMMDGRLARMSGKSSLFGALWDSTLDRYSELVSLFGICLVFLLTDKGEWFWMGVMTFAAMTGSVMVSYVR
;
A
#
# COMPACT_ATOMS: atom_id res chain seq x y z
N THR A 1 -30.40 26.97 -23.04
CA THR A 1 -29.01 26.57 -23.26
C THR A 1 -28.74 25.34 -22.37
N ASN A 2 -28.81 24.15 -23.00
CA ASN A 2 -28.58 22.86 -22.38
C ASN A 2 -27.09 22.71 -22.13
N ASP A 3 -26.64 22.92 -20.90
CA ASP A 3 -25.35 22.43 -20.41
C ASP A 3 -25.45 20.91 -20.24
N ASN A 4 -25.27 20.16 -21.31
CA ASN A 4 -24.89 18.75 -21.30
C ASN A 4 -23.45 18.67 -20.77
N LYS A 5 -23.28 18.80 -19.47
CA LYS A 5 -22.03 18.51 -18.78
C LYS A 5 -21.79 17.01 -18.96
N GLN A 6 -21.04 16.64 -20.00
CA GLN A 6 -20.54 15.27 -20.13
C GLN A 6 -19.83 14.94 -18.83
N MET A 7 -20.45 14.05 -18.06
CA MET A 7 -19.90 13.58 -16.79
C MET A 7 -18.61 12.83 -17.14
N ASN A 8 -17.46 13.43 -16.88
CA ASN A 8 -16.16 12.81 -17.10
C ASN A 8 -16.12 11.49 -16.34
N TYR A 9 -15.56 10.44 -16.95
CA TYR A 9 -15.37 9.12 -16.34
C TYR A 9 -14.76 9.23 -14.92
N ARG A 10 -13.88 10.19 -14.71
CA ARG A 10 -13.31 10.53 -13.43
C ARG A 10 -14.35 11.00 -12.42
N ASP A 11 -15.30 11.86 -12.81
CA ASP A 11 -16.36 12.37 -11.94
C ASP A 11 -17.34 11.27 -11.55
N PHE A 12 -17.61 10.35 -12.48
CA PHE A 12 -18.44 9.18 -12.24
C PHE A 12 -17.78 8.23 -11.22
N LEU A 13 -16.51 7.89 -11.40
CA LEU A 13 -15.76 7.05 -10.46
C LEU A 13 -15.69 7.69 -9.08
N GLN A 14 -15.38 8.97 -9.00
CA GLN A 14 -15.36 9.70 -7.73
C GLN A 14 -16.73 9.64 -7.04
N LYS A 15 -17.81 9.81 -7.78
CA LYS A 15 -19.16 9.77 -7.22
C LYS A 15 -19.51 8.39 -6.67
N VAL A 16 -19.16 7.31 -7.39
CA VAL A 16 -19.38 5.92 -6.95
C VAL A 16 -18.61 5.64 -5.66
N ILE A 17 -17.32 5.94 -5.64
CA ILE A 17 -16.46 5.76 -4.47
C ILE A 17 -17.00 6.58 -3.29
N TYR A 18 -17.44 7.79 -3.52
CA TYR A 18 -17.98 8.66 -2.48
C TYR A 18 -19.31 8.17 -1.90
N VAL A 19 -20.16 7.58 -2.72
CA VAL A 19 -21.41 6.97 -2.23
C VAL A 19 -21.12 5.80 -1.29
N MET A 20 -20.10 5.00 -1.60
CA MET A 20 -19.70 3.86 -0.75
C MET A 20 -19.01 4.31 0.54
N ILE A 21 -18.16 5.34 0.49
CA ILE A 21 -17.35 5.79 1.63
C ILE A 21 -18.15 6.71 2.58
N ASN A 22 -19.10 7.50 2.08
CA ASN A 22 -19.86 8.44 2.90
C ASN A 22 -20.54 7.83 4.13
N PRO A 23 -21.24 6.67 4.04
CA PRO A 23 -21.87 6.08 5.23
C PRO A 23 -20.83 5.68 6.28
N LEU A 24 -19.65 5.20 5.83
CA LEU A 24 -18.56 4.81 6.72
C LEU A 24 -17.97 6.04 7.43
N ILE A 25 -17.74 7.13 6.69
CA ILE A 25 -17.26 8.40 7.28
C ILE A 25 -18.27 8.96 8.30
N LYS A 26 -19.57 8.91 7.99
CA LYS A 26 -20.61 9.35 8.95
C LYS A 26 -20.59 8.52 10.23
N ALA A 27 -20.41 7.20 10.11
CA ALA A 27 -20.25 6.32 11.27
C ALA A 27 -19.00 6.67 12.09
N MET A 28 -17.87 6.94 11.44
CA MET A 28 -16.62 7.35 12.08
C MET A 28 -16.77 8.69 12.82
N ILE A 29 -17.45 9.66 12.23
CA ILE A 29 -17.75 10.95 12.87
C ILE A 29 -18.61 10.72 14.12
N LYS A 30 -19.61 9.85 14.04
CA LYS A 30 -20.51 9.55 15.17
C LYS A 30 -19.78 8.88 16.34
N ILE A 31 -18.77 8.06 16.05
CA ILE A 31 -17.91 7.40 17.06
C ILE A 31 -16.85 8.36 17.59
N GLY A 32 -16.61 9.50 16.93
CA GLY A 32 -15.62 10.49 17.35
C GLY A 32 -14.20 10.22 16.85
N ILE A 33 -14.03 9.33 15.86
CA ILE A 33 -12.73 9.02 15.25
C ILE A 33 -12.18 10.28 14.58
N THR A 34 -10.90 10.59 14.86
CA THR A 34 -10.21 11.73 14.26
C THR A 34 -9.51 11.33 12.95
N PRO A 35 -9.35 12.25 11.98
CA PRO A 35 -8.62 11.98 10.74
C PRO A 35 -7.22 11.40 10.98
N ASN A 36 -6.49 11.95 11.95
CA ASN A 36 -5.12 11.50 12.27
C ASN A 36 -5.04 10.02 12.71
N ILE A 37 -6.09 9.50 13.34
CA ILE A 37 -6.19 8.08 13.70
C ILE A 37 -6.32 7.23 12.44
N VAL A 38 -7.10 7.69 11.46
CA VAL A 38 -7.31 6.96 10.20
C VAL A 38 -6.03 6.91 9.38
N THR A 39 -5.32 8.04 9.26
CA THR A 39 -3.99 8.09 8.63
C THR A 39 -3.02 7.13 9.33
N LEU A 40 -3.00 7.11 10.66
CA LEU A 40 -2.13 6.21 11.43
C LEU A 40 -2.47 4.73 11.18
N VAL A 41 -3.76 4.38 11.10
CA VAL A 41 -4.22 3.01 10.78
C VAL A 41 -3.77 2.61 9.37
N GLY A 42 -3.90 3.50 8.39
CA GLY A 42 -3.38 3.28 7.03
C GLY A 42 -1.87 3.04 7.02
N PHE A 43 -1.12 3.84 7.75
CA PHE A 43 0.34 3.68 7.89
C PHE A 43 0.72 2.33 8.53
N ILE A 44 0.07 1.95 9.62
CA ILE A 44 0.28 0.63 10.28
C ILE A 44 -0.04 -0.49 9.30
N GLY A 45 -1.11 -0.37 8.49
CA GLY A 45 -1.44 -1.32 7.44
C GLY A 45 -0.31 -1.48 6.42
N ASN A 46 0.32 -0.39 5.98
CA ASN A 46 1.48 -0.43 5.07
C ASN A 46 2.71 -1.10 5.71
N ILE A 47 2.93 -0.92 7.01
CA ILE A 47 3.99 -1.66 7.74
C ILE A 47 3.69 -3.16 7.73
N PHE A 48 2.46 -3.57 8.02
CA PHE A 48 2.07 -4.98 7.96
C PHE A 48 2.23 -5.56 6.55
N ALA A 49 1.82 -4.84 5.51
CA ALA A 49 2.03 -5.26 4.12
C ALA A 49 3.51 -5.48 3.82
N THR A 50 4.36 -4.59 4.30
CA THR A 50 5.82 -4.70 4.15
C THR A 50 6.38 -5.92 4.86
N CYS A 51 5.87 -6.30 6.04
CA CYS A 51 6.26 -7.54 6.70
C CYS A 51 5.97 -8.76 5.82
N PHE A 52 4.81 -8.82 5.16
CA PHE A 52 4.51 -9.91 4.21
C PHE A 52 5.49 -9.95 3.04
N PHE A 53 5.92 -8.80 2.51
CA PHE A 53 6.94 -8.76 1.46
C PHE A 53 8.31 -9.19 1.97
N ILE A 54 8.69 -8.80 3.19
CA ILE A 54 9.96 -9.22 3.81
C ILE A 54 9.96 -10.73 4.05
N ASP A 55 8.87 -11.30 4.55
CA ASP A 55 8.74 -12.74 4.75
C ASP A 55 8.84 -13.49 3.42
N ALA A 56 8.13 -13.03 2.39
CA ALA A 56 8.24 -13.60 1.04
C ALA A 56 9.66 -13.49 0.48
N ALA A 57 10.30 -12.33 0.63
CA ALA A 57 11.69 -12.10 0.21
C ALA A 57 12.68 -13.01 0.93
N TRP A 58 12.49 -13.19 2.23
CA TRP A 58 13.31 -14.09 3.05
C TRP A 58 13.21 -15.54 2.57
N ILE A 59 12.00 -16.04 2.35
CA ILE A 59 11.77 -17.40 1.84
C ILE A 59 12.38 -17.58 0.46
N LEU A 60 12.21 -16.61 -0.45
CA LEU A 60 12.77 -16.65 -1.81
C LEU A 60 14.31 -16.59 -1.81
N GLY A 61 14.90 -15.80 -0.90
CA GLY A 61 16.36 -15.58 -0.83
C GLY A 61 17.12 -16.71 -0.17
N MET A 62 16.50 -17.50 0.72
CA MET A 62 17.16 -18.61 1.40
C MET A 62 17.27 -19.89 0.54
N GLY A 63 16.87 -19.84 -0.74
CA GLY A 63 16.99 -20.97 -1.68
C GLY A 63 16.11 -22.17 -1.32
N GLY A 64 15.14 -21.99 -0.43
CA GLY A 64 14.28 -23.05 0.08
C GLY A 64 13.01 -23.29 -0.73
N VAL A 65 12.82 -22.56 -1.83
CA VAL A 65 11.62 -22.74 -2.67
C VAL A 65 11.85 -23.88 -3.65
N ASN A 66 11.27 -25.04 -3.36
CA ASN A 66 11.21 -26.13 -4.30
C ASN A 66 10.34 -25.72 -5.49
N SER A 67 10.96 -25.66 -6.68
CA SER A 67 10.27 -25.40 -7.96
C SER A 67 9.37 -26.55 -8.37
N ASP A 68 9.47 -27.68 -7.69
CA ASP A 68 8.76 -28.92 -8.03
C ASP A 68 7.79 -29.27 -6.90
N PRO A 69 6.45 -29.14 -7.11
CA PRO A 69 5.46 -29.46 -6.11
C PRO A 69 5.39 -30.96 -5.75
N THR A 70 6.12 -31.83 -6.48
CA THR A 70 6.13 -33.27 -6.27
C THR A 70 7.29 -33.75 -5.39
N LEU A 71 8.31 -32.93 -5.14
CA LEU A 71 9.46 -33.26 -4.32
C LEU A 71 9.29 -32.68 -2.90
N MET A 72 8.40 -33.25 -2.12
CA MET A 72 8.43 -33.16 -0.65
C MET A 72 9.61 -34.02 -0.14
N THR A 73 10.84 -33.55 -0.33
CA THR A 73 11.99 -34.18 0.28
C THR A 73 12.21 -33.60 1.69
N ALA A 74 12.09 -34.45 2.66
CA ALA A 74 12.35 -34.19 4.06
C ALA A 74 13.70 -33.44 4.24
N GLY A 75 13.67 -32.20 4.74
CA GLY A 75 14.82 -31.53 5.29
C GLY A 75 15.16 -30.12 4.85
N THR A 76 14.46 -29.53 3.87
CA THR A 76 14.71 -28.14 3.45
C THR A 76 13.37 -27.42 3.25
N SER A 77 13.11 -26.43 4.09
CA SER A 77 12.00 -25.49 4.18
C SER A 77 10.63 -25.97 3.59
N ASP A 78 9.64 -26.01 4.45
CA ASP A 78 8.24 -26.38 4.14
C ASP A 78 7.49 -25.41 3.21
N TYR A 79 8.18 -24.41 2.61
CA TYR A 79 7.56 -23.33 1.83
C TYR A 79 7.64 -23.59 0.33
N THR A 80 6.48 -23.45 -0.31
CA THR A 80 6.34 -23.56 -1.76
C THR A 80 6.35 -22.18 -2.42
N TYR A 81 6.72 -22.09 -3.70
CA TYR A 81 6.60 -20.85 -4.49
C TYR A 81 5.19 -20.23 -4.43
N ALA A 82 4.15 -21.07 -4.38
CA ALA A 82 2.76 -20.63 -4.22
C ALA A 82 2.52 -19.89 -2.89
N ASP A 83 3.19 -20.29 -1.81
CA ASP A 83 3.07 -19.64 -0.50
C ASP A 83 3.69 -18.23 -0.56
N CYS A 84 4.84 -18.08 -1.22
CA CYS A 84 5.45 -16.76 -1.44
C CYS A 84 4.56 -15.85 -2.27
N MET A 85 3.96 -16.36 -3.35
CA MET A 85 3.02 -15.59 -4.17
C MET A 85 1.76 -15.20 -3.38
N THR A 86 1.31 -16.06 -2.49
CA THR A 86 0.18 -15.77 -1.58
C THR A 86 0.52 -14.65 -0.60
N LEU A 87 1.71 -14.67 0.00
CA LEU A 87 2.20 -13.60 0.88
C LEU A 87 2.30 -12.26 0.13
N ILE A 88 2.87 -12.26 -1.07
CA ILE A 88 2.96 -11.07 -1.93
C ILE A 88 1.56 -10.56 -2.28
N GLY A 89 0.61 -11.46 -2.59
CA GLY A 89 -0.77 -11.12 -2.88
C GLY A 89 -1.47 -10.45 -1.69
N TRP A 90 -1.30 -11.00 -0.49
CA TRP A 90 -1.83 -10.39 0.74
C TRP A 90 -1.19 -9.03 1.04
N GLY A 91 0.13 -8.91 0.87
CA GLY A 91 0.83 -7.63 1.00
C GLY A 91 0.25 -6.57 0.06
N GLY A 92 0.08 -6.90 -1.22
CA GLY A 92 -0.53 -6.02 -2.21
C GLY A 92 -1.98 -5.63 -1.87
N PHE A 93 -2.79 -6.59 -1.41
CA PHE A 93 -4.16 -6.33 -0.99
C PHE A 93 -4.22 -5.35 0.20
N ILE A 94 -3.33 -5.51 1.19
CA ILE A 94 -3.27 -4.64 2.36
C ILE A 94 -2.84 -3.21 1.95
N ILE A 95 -1.89 -3.05 1.00
CA ILE A 95 -1.52 -1.73 0.48
C ILE A 95 -2.72 -1.04 -0.17
N LEU A 96 -3.50 -1.76 -0.99
CA LEU A 96 -4.71 -1.20 -1.60
C LEU A 96 -5.75 -0.78 -0.55
N ALA A 97 -5.95 -1.61 0.48
CA ALA A 97 -6.83 -1.29 1.59
C ALA A 97 -6.33 -0.05 2.36
N SER A 98 -5.02 0.04 2.62
CA SER A 98 -4.41 1.21 3.29
C SER A 98 -4.59 2.49 2.48
N GLY A 99 -4.48 2.43 1.14
CA GLY A 99 -4.76 3.56 0.26
C GLY A 99 -6.22 4.04 0.32
N LEU A 100 -7.17 3.14 0.62
CA LEU A 100 -8.56 3.55 0.88
C LEU A 100 -8.68 4.34 2.18
N PHE A 101 -7.96 3.95 3.24
CA PHE A 101 -7.94 4.70 4.50
C PHE A 101 -7.38 6.11 4.31
N ASP A 102 -6.31 6.26 3.52
CA ASP A 102 -5.73 7.55 3.15
C ASP A 102 -6.73 8.45 2.42
N MET A 103 -7.49 7.91 1.47
CA MET A 103 -8.55 8.68 0.81
C MET A 103 -9.69 9.07 1.78
N MET A 104 -9.93 8.26 2.82
CA MET A 104 -11.00 8.48 3.79
C MET A 104 -10.64 9.57 4.80
N ASP A 105 -9.39 9.65 5.28
CA ASP A 105 -8.99 10.62 6.32
C ASP A 105 -9.06 12.07 5.82
N GLY A 106 -8.61 12.35 4.60
CA GLY A 106 -8.74 13.66 3.97
C GLY A 106 -10.20 14.09 3.78
N ARG A 107 -11.10 13.12 3.56
CA ARG A 107 -12.53 13.40 3.45
C ARG A 107 -13.19 13.55 4.83
N LEU A 108 -12.78 12.73 5.79
CA LEU A 108 -13.20 12.83 7.18
C LEU A 108 -12.83 14.19 7.78
N ALA A 109 -11.62 14.69 7.53
CA ALA A 109 -11.15 16.01 7.95
C ALA A 109 -12.06 17.13 7.43
N ARG A 110 -12.41 17.06 6.14
CA ARG A 110 -13.31 18.04 5.49
C ARG A 110 -14.75 17.98 6.03
N MET A 111 -15.29 16.79 6.23
CA MET A 111 -16.68 16.60 6.68
C MET A 111 -16.86 16.87 8.18
N SER A 112 -15.85 16.63 9.00
CA SER A 112 -15.88 16.85 10.46
C SER A 112 -15.53 18.30 10.85
N GLY A 113 -15.05 19.12 9.90
CA GLY A 113 -14.56 20.47 10.20
C GLY A 113 -13.29 20.50 11.05
N LYS A 114 -12.61 19.36 11.21
CA LYS A 114 -11.39 19.18 12.02
C LYS A 114 -10.12 19.26 11.18
N SER A 115 -10.15 19.95 10.06
CA SER A 115 -8.94 20.19 9.26
C SER A 115 -8.00 21.14 10.02
N SER A 116 -6.77 20.70 10.28
CA SER A 116 -5.74 21.51 10.92
C SER A 116 -4.46 21.48 10.08
N LEU A 117 -3.64 22.53 10.20
CA LEU A 117 -2.34 22.57 9.54
C LEU A 117 -1.43 21.42 10.01
N PHE A 118 -1.48 21.09 11.30
CA PHE A 118 -0.76 19.97 11.87
C PHE A 118 -1.24 18.64 11.29
N GLY A 119 -2.56 18.45 11.14
CA GLY A 119 -3.14 17.24 10.54
C GLY A 119 -2.69 17.06 9.10
N ALA A 120 -2.67 18.11 8.30
CA ALA A 120 -2.19 18.06 6.91
C ALA A 120 -0.69 17.73 6.82
N LEU A 121 0.12 18.26 7.72
CA LEU A 121 1.56 17.94 7.79
C LEU A 121 1.79 16.48 8.21
N TRP A 122 1.02 16.01 9.20
CA TRP A 122 1.07 14.64 9.71
C TRP A 122 0.72 13.64 8.62
N ASP A 123 -0.37 13.86 7.92
CA ASP A 123 -0.86 13.09 6.78
C ASP A 123 0.21 13.00 5.69
N SER A 124 0.68 14.15 5.19
CA SER A 124 1.71 14.20 4.16
C SER A 124 3.03 13.51 4.56
N THR A 125 3.38 13.53 5.85
CA THR A 125 4.59 12.88 6.35
C THR A 125 4.40 11.36 6.37
N LEU A 126 3.29 10.87 6.94
CA LEU A 126 3.02 9.44 7.01
C LEU A 126 2.84 8.81 5.64
N ASP A 127 2.27 9.54 4.67
CA ASP A 127 2.20 9.12 3.28
C ASP A 127 3.58 8.79 2.70
N ARG A 128 4.55 9.69 2.91
CA ARG A 128 5.92 9.46 2.42
C ARG A 128 6.57 8.24 3.09
N TYR A 129 6.39 8.10 4.39
CA TYR A 129 6.89 6.91 5.09
C TYR A 129 6.18 5.63 4.62
N SER A 130 4.87 5.66 4.40
CA SER A 130 4.10 4.53 3.86
C SER A 130 4.64 4.08 2.50
N GLU A 131 4.84 5.04 1.60
CA GLU A 131 5.36 4.79 0.26
C GLU A 131 6.78 4.20 0.31
N LEU A 132 7.68 4.79 1.11
CA LEU A 132 9.06 4.32 1.27
C LEU A 132 9.10 2.90 1.83
N VAL A 133 8.36 2.62 2.89
CA VAL A 133 8.34 1.32 3.56
C VAL A 133 7.77 0.24 2.62
N SER A 134 6.71 0.53 1.90
CA SER A 134 6.09 -0.41 0.96
C SER A 134 7.00 -0.70 -0.24
N LEU A 135 7.60 0.33 -0.85
CA LEU A 135 8.54 0.15 -1.96
C LEU A 135 9.81 -0.57 -1.53
N PHE A 136 10.28 -0.35 -0.29
CA PHE A 136 11.41 -1.08 0.26
C PHE A 136 11.12 -2.57 0.37
N GLY A 137 9.94 -2.97 0.89
CA GLY A 137 9.53 -4.37 0.94
C GLY A 137 9.49 -5.01 -0.45
N ILE A 138 8.92 -4.34 -1.44
CA ILE A 138 8.87 -4.81 -2.83
C ILE A 138 10.28 -4.92 -3.42
N CYS A 139 11.16 -3.96 -3.14
CA CYS A 139 12.55 -3.98 -3.59
C CYS A 139 13.29 -5.22 -3.06
N LEU A 140 13.09 -5.58 -1.78
CA LEU A 140 13.69 -6.76 -1.18
C LEU A 140 13.22 -8.06 -1.86
N VAL A 141 11.93 -8.18 -2.21
CA VAL A 141 11.42 -9.34 -2.95
C VAL A 141 12.19 -9.54 -4.25
N PHE A 142 12.42 -8.47 -5.00
CA PHE A 142 13.15 -8.57 -6.27
C PHE A 142 14.64 -8.81 -6.10
N LEU A 143 15.28 -8.19 -5.11
CA LEU A 143 16.74 -8.32 -4.90
C LEU A 143 17.13 -9.68 -4.33
N LEU A 144 16.29 -10.28 -3.49
CA LEU A 144 16.59 -11.56 -2.85
C LEU A 144 16.13 -12.78 -3.66
N THR A 145 15.35 -12.57 -4.73
CA THR A 145 14.97 -13.65 -5.65
C THR A 145 16.16 -14.03 -6.52
N ASP A 146 16.57 -15.30 -6.48
CA ASP A 146 17.75 -15.84 -7.18
C ASP A 146 17.53 -16.02 -8.70
N LYS A 147 17.02 -14.99 -9.36
CA LYS A 147 16.87 -14.92 -10.80
C LYS A 147 17.49 -13.62 -11.31
N GLY A 148 18.57 -13.71 -12.06
CA GLY A 148 19.33 -12.55 -12.54
C GLY A 148 18.48 -11.48 -13.25
N GLU A 149 17.37 -11.87 -13.88
CA GLU A 149 16.41 -10.93 -14.51
C GLU A 149 15.71 -10.03 -13.48
N TRP A 150 15.50 -10.53 -12.27
CA TRP A 150 14.76 -9.81 -11.20
C TRP A 150 15.63 -8.76 -10.51
N PHE A 151 16.94 -8.87 -10.62
CA PHE A 151 17.86 -7.84 -10.11
C PHE A 151 17.56 -6.46 -10.71
N TRP A 152 17.34 -6.39 -12.03
CA TRP A 152 16.99 -5.12 -12.67
C TRP A 152 15.65 -4.55 -12.19
N MET A 153 14.69 -5.40 -11.85
CA MET A 153 13.44 -4.96 -11.24
C MET A 153 13.65 -4.35 -9.85
N GLY A 154 14.55 -4.92 -9.05
CA GLY A 154 14.98 -4.34 -7.77
C GLY A 154 15.61 -2.95 -7.96
N VAL A 155 16.51 -2.81 -8.92
CA VAL A 155 17.15 -1.51 -9.27
C VAL A 155 16.10 -0.49 -9.70
N MET A 156 15.14 -0.88 -10.54
CA MET A 156 14.03 0.00 -10.96
C MET A 156 13.14 0.42 -9.79
N THR A 157 12.84 -0.50 -8.86
CA THR A 157 12.06 -0.20 -7.66
C THR A 157 12.80 0.78 -6.75
N PHE A 158 14.11 0.61 -6.59
CA PHE A 158 14.96 1.55 -5.85
C PHE A 158 14.98 2.94 -6.51
N ALA A 159 15.10 3.00 -7.84
CA ALA A 159 15.05 4.25 -8.58
C ALA A 159 13.68 4.94 -8.43
N ALA A 160 12.58 4.19 -8.48
CA ALA A 160 11.24 4.69 -8.24
C ALA A 160 11.09 5.29 -6.82
N MET A 161 11.62 4.59 -5.80
CA MET A 161 11.64 5.05 -4.42
C MET A 161 12.40 6.37 -4.28
N THR A 162 13.58 6.47 -4.90
CA THR A 162 14.39 7.71 -4.89
C THR A 162 13.67 8.85 -5.61
N GLY A 163 13.07 8.57 -6.76
CA GLY A 163 12.30 9.54 -7.55
C GLY A 163 11.10 10.10 -6.78
N SER A 164 10.38 9.25 -6.07
CA SER A 164 9.23 9.65 -5.24
C SER A 164 9.63 10.64 -4.14
N VAL A 165 10.75 10.35 -3.43
CA VAL A 165 11.29 11.27 -2.41
C VAL A 165 11.68 12.61 -3.03
N MET A 166 12.34 12.60 -4.19
CA MET A 166 12.77 13.82 -4.87
C MET A 166 11.60 14.70 -5.34
N VAL A 167 10.54 14.10 -5.87
CA VAL A 167 9.31 14.84 -6.25
C VAL A 167 8.67 15.51 -5.03
N SER A 168 8.72 14.87 -3.88
CA SER A 168 8.24 15.49 -2.63
C SER A 168 9.06 16.69 -2.18
N TYR A 169 10.36 16.69 -2.48
CA TYR A 169 11.27 17.78 -2.10
C TYR A 169 11.12 19.04 -2.97
N VAL A 170 10.70 18.85 -4.23
CA VAL A 170 10.59 19.95 -5.23
C VAL A 170 9.23 20.68 -5.12
N ARG A 171 8.27 20.16 -4.38
CA ARG A 171 6.90 20.69 -4.27
C ARG A 171 6.70 21.57 -3.05
#